data_cebac885976624a889c45346c4c3dbd7
#
_entry.id   cebac885976624a889c45346c4c3dbd7
#
_cell.length_a   1.000
_cell.length_b   1.000
_cell.length_c   1.000
_cell.angle_alpha   90.00
_cell.angle_beta   90.00
_cell.angle_gamma   90.00
#
_symmetry.space_group_name_H-M   'P 1'
#
loop_
_entity.id
_entity.type
_entity.pdbx_description
1 polymer ?
#
loop_
_entity_poly.entity_id
_entity_poly.type
_entity_poly.pdbx_seq_one_letter_code
_entity_poly.pdbx_strand_id
1 'polypeptide(L)'
;MTDKIEKTALNTSVGADERQSIQKTTDSIIPTSNLKINDPTENSEESFEEMCRRMQRLTDPRYLHTITLTELFQTSYTSRPPIIEGLLYAGAYILAGAPKIGKSFMVAQIAYHVSTGQDLWGYKVHQGTVLYLALEDDFQRIQSRMFMMYGVEDTPNLHFATTAGKIGNGLDEQLENFIREHSDTNLIIIDTMQKIREVGGEAYSYASDYEIIGKIKQFADQHGICVLTVHHTRKQQADDSFETISGTTGLLGCADGSLLMQKKKRTGLDATVKVVGRDQQDQILYLKKDPQTQIWNLERLENELHKEPPNPVLETVAKMVTEVWCGSPTELVSFLKIDMQPNTLTKHLNVNSGRLLLEHNIQYENTRTHAGRKITLTPVSEKA
;
A
#
# COMPACT_ATOMS: atom_id res chain seq x y z
N MET A 1 15.26 74.61 -13.59
CA MET A 1 16.45 74.54 -14.49
C MET A 1 16.67 73.03 -14.68
N THR A 2 16.12 72.54 -15.73
CA THR A 2 16.68 71.86 -16.91
C THR A 2 17.38 70.52 -16.60
N ASP A 3 16.68 69.47 -16.86
CA ASP A 3 16.76 68.57 -18.03
C ASP A 3 17.95 67.64 -18.08
N LYS A 4 17.75 66.37 -18.03
CA LYS A 4 18.03 65.46 -19.17
C LYS A 4 17.54 64.04 -18.97
N ILE A 5 16.65 63.67 -19.86
CA ILE A 5 16.17 62.32 -20.12
C ILE A 5 17.29 61.54 -20.84
N GLU A 6 17.65 60.39 -20.33
CA GLU A 6 18.32 59.36 -21.16
C GLU A 6 17.51 58.03 -21.12
N LYS A 7 17.01 57.68 -22.29
CA LYS A 7 16.41 56.38 -22.59
C LYS A 7 17.52 55.35 -22.70
N THR A 8 17.44 54.32 -21.90
CA THR A 8 18.20 53.09 -22.17
C THR A 8 17.20 51.93 -22.33
N ALA A 9 17.21 51.36 -23.54
CA ALA A 9 16.41 50.20 -23.91
C ALA A 9 16.90 48.97 -23.14
N LEU A 10 15.99 48.32 -22.40
CA LEU A 10 16.23 46.99 -21.84
C LEU A 10 15.79 45.93 -22.85
N ASN A 11 16.79 45.26 -23.40
CA ASN A 11 16.60 43.98 -24.07
C ASN A 11 16.26 42.93 -23.04
N THR A 12 15.05 42.43 -23.05
CA THR A 12 14.61 41.27 -22.27
C THR A 12 14.96 39.99 -23.02
N SER A 13 16.11 39.41 -22.66
CA SER A 13 16.37 38.00 -22.91
C SER A 13 15.60 37.18 -21.90
N VAL A 14 14.45 36.58 -22.28
CA VAL A 14 13.74 35.61 -21.48
C VAL A 14 14.60 34.36 -21.42
N GLY A 15 15.07 34.04 -20.23
CA GLY A 15 16.05 33.01 -19.97
C GLY A 15 15.52 31.58 -20.09
N ALA A 16 16.47 30.71 -20.32
CA ALA A 16 16.32 29.28 -20.47
C ALA A 16 15.81 28.55 -19.20
N ASP A 17 15.64 29.26 -18.09
CA ASP A 17 15.26 28.65 -16.79
C ASP A 17 13.79 28.25 -16.66
N GLU A 18 12.87 28.87 -17.42
CA GLU A 18 11.46 28.46 -17.37
C GLU A 18 11.18 27.12 -18.07
N ARG A 19 12.07 26.66 -18.95
CA ARG A 19 11.91 25.35 -19.61
C ARG A 19 12.37 24.17 -18.76
N GLN A 20 13.23 24.39 -17.77
CA GLN A 20 13.66 23.32 -16.87
C GLN A 20 12.70 23.08 -15.69
N SER A 21 11.91 24.10 -15.30
CA SER A 21 10.90 23.92 -14.23
C SER A 21 9.65 23.16 -14.71
N ILE A 22 9.32 23.24 -16.01
CA ILE A 22 8.19 22.51 -16.61
C ILE A 22 8.53 21.03 -16.80
N GLN A 23 9.80 20.69 -17.03
CA GLN A 23 10.23 19.31 -17.24
C GLN A 23 10.35 18.50 -15.94
N LYS A 24 10.55 19.14 -14.79
CA LYS A 24 10.61 18.48 -13.48
C LYS A 24 9.23 18.14 -12.89
N THR A 25 8.16 18.76 -13.38
CA THR A 25 6.80 18.50 -12.91
C THR A 25 6.09 17.38 -13.67
N THR A 26 6.63 16.94 -14.81
CA THR A 26 6.02 15.89 -15.64
C THR A 26 6.49 14.48 -15.30
N ASP A 27 7.63 14.32 -14.61
CA ASP A 27 8.16 13.00 -14.25
C ASP A 27 7.48 12.36 -13.03
N SER A 28 6.58 13.09 -12.33
CA SER A 28 5.96 12.64 -11.09
C SER A 28 4.52 12.07 -11.23
N ILE A 29 3.99 11.93 -12.44
CA ILE A 29 2.55 11.64 -12.63
C ILE A 29 2.26 10.22 -13.16
N ILE A 30 3.26 9.44 -13.61
CA ILE A 30 3.02 8.08 -14.11
C ILE A 30 3.98 7.10 -13.46
N PRO A 31 3.53 6.21 -12.58
CA PRO A 31 4.35 5.10 -12.12
C PRO A 31 4.49 4.07 -13.26
N THR A 32 5.60 4.13 -13.98
CA THR A 32 5.90 3.20 -15.09
C THR A 32 6.43 1.84 -14.61
N SER A 33 6.53 1.58 -13.31
CA SER A 33 7.29 0.44 -12.81
C SER A 33 6.53 -0.88 -12.63
N ASN A 34 5.19 -0.94 -12.82
CA ASN A 34 4.45 -2.20 -12.61
C ASN A 34 3.35 -2.51 -13.63
N LEU A 35 3.23 -1.76 -14.70
CA LEU A 35 2.38 -2.11 -15.82
C LEU A 35 3.20 -2.90 -16.85
N LYS A 36 3.21 -4.23 -16.75
CA LYS A 36 3.35 -5.04 -17.96
C LYS A 36 2.06 -4.82 -18.75
N ILE A 37 1.97 -3.69 -19.45
CA ILE A 37 0.91 -3.44 -20.42
C ILE A 37 1.16 -4.43 -21.53
N ASN A 38 0.42 -5.53 -21.54
CA ASN A 38 0.27 -6.32 -22.73
C ASN A 38 -0.45 -5.42 -23.74
N ASP A 39 0.26 -4.99 -24.77
CA ASP A 39 -0.22 -4.10 -25.81
C ASP A 39 -1.53 -4.66 -26.40
N PRO A 40 -2.69 -3.97 -26.35
CA PRO A 40 -3.97 -4.50 -26.80
C PRO A 40 -4.12 -4.54 -28.30
N THR A 41 -3.09 -4.21 -29.08
CA THR A 41 -3.19 -3.97 -30.50
C THR A 41 -2.61 -5.05 -31.38
N GLU A 42 -3.35 -6.12 -31.59
CA GLU A 42 -3.14 -6.95 -32.77
C GLU A 42 -4.48 -7.53 -33.29
N ASN A 43 -5.46 -6.67 -33.60
CA ASN A 43 -6.56 -7.05 -34.48
C ASN A 43 -7.19 -5.86 -35.28
N SER A 44 -6.45 -4.78 -35.41
CA SER A 44 -6.63 -3.76 -36.44
C SER A 44 -5.24 -3.28 -36.80
N GLU A 45 -4.96 -3.09 -38.07
CA GLU A 45 -3.78 -2.35 -38.54
C GLU A 45 -3.90 -0.91 -38.02
N GLU A 46 -3.57 -0.70 -36.73
CA GLU A 46 -3.48 0.65 -36.19
C GLU A 46 -2.37 1.36 -36.98
N SER A 47 -2.74 2.40 -37.69
CA SER A 47 -1.76 3.13 -38.46
C SER A 47 -0.73 3.75 -37.51
N PHE A 48 0.53 3.92 -37.99
CA PHE A 48 1.58 4.58 -37.22
C PHE A 48 1.14 5.93 -36.66
N GLU A 49 0.29 6.66 -37.40
CA GLU A 49 -0.29 7.93 -36.97
C GLU A 49 -1.26 7.79 -35.79
N GLU A 50 -2.05 6.72 -35.74
CA GLU A 50 -2.97 6.44 -34.63
C GLU A 50 -2.19 6.05 -33.36
N MET A 51 -1.12 5.24 -33.52
CA MET A 51 -0.21 4.91 -32.41
C MET A 51 0.46 6.17 -31.86
N CYS A 52 0.96 7.05 -32.72
CA CYS A 52 1.54 8.34 -32.29
C CYS A 52 0.53 9.24 -31.60
N ARG A 53 -0.71 9.34 -32.10
CA ARG A 53 -1.78 10.10 -31.45
C ARG A 53 -2.14 9.53 -30.08
N ARG A 54 -2.16 8.20 -29.95
CA ARG A 54 -2.40 7.51 -28.67
C ARG A 54 -1.29 7.80 -27.69
N MET A 55 -0.02 7.69 -28.10
CA MET A 55 1.12 8.03 -27.24
C MET A 55 1.13 9.51 -26.81
N GLN A 56 0.79 10.43 -27.71
CA GLN A 56 0.65 11.83 -27.36
C GLN A 56 -0.47 12.07 -26.33
N ARG A 57 -1.60 11.38 -26.43
CA ARG A 57 -2.68 11.46 -25.44
C ARG A 57 -2.28 10.92 -24.06
N LEU A 58 -1.47 9.86 -24.01
CA LEU A 58 -0.98 9.27 -22.76
C LEU A 58 -0.04 10.23 -22.00
N THR A 59 0.68 11.10 -22.71
CA THR A 59 1.63 12.06 -22.12
C THR A 59 1.04 13.46 -21.93
N ASP A 60 -0.12 13.77 -22.50
CA ASP A 60 -0.77 15.08 -22.42
C ASP A 60 -1.70 15.15 -21.20
N PRO A 61 -1.39 15.97 -20.18
CA PRO A 61 -2.20 16.06 -18.95
C PRO A 61 -3.64 16.56 -19.17
N ARG A 62 -3.98 17.03 -20.38
CA ARG A 62 -5.35 17.41 -20.75
C ARG A 62 -6.24 16.21 -21.06
N TYR A 63 -5.70 15.01 -21.22
CA TYR A 63 -6.45 13.80 -21.51
C TYR A 63 -6.44 12.86 -20.31
N LEU A 64 -7.61 12.31 -19.98
CA LEU A 64 -7.70 11.24 -18.99
C LEU A 64 -7.20 9.93 -19.58
N HIS A 65 -6.34 9.23 -18.86
CA HIS A 65 -5.99 7.86 -19.18
C HIS A 65 -7.15 6.94 -18.80
N THR A 66 -7.85 6.44 -19.81
CA THR A 66 -9.02 5.57 -19.61
C THR A 66 -8.81 4.22 -20.29
N ILE A 67 -9.33 3.18 -19.66
CA ILE A 67 -9.43 1.83 -20.24
C ILE A 67 -10.88 1.39 -20.23
N THR A 68 -11.27 0.56 -21.20
CA THR A 68 -12.60 -0.04 -21.22
C THR A 68 -12.69 -1.20 -20.23
N LEU A 69 -13.92 -1.56 -19.82
CA LEU A 69 -14.14 -2.75 -18.99
C LEU A 69 -13.62 -4.02 -19.67
N THR A 70 -13.67 -4.08 -20.99
CA THR A 70 -13.11 -5.21 -21.76
C THR A 70 -11.60 -5.28 -21.60
N GLU A 71 -10.90 -4.17 -21.75
CA GLU A 71 -9.44 -4.10 -21.53
C GLU A 71 -9.07 -4.42 -20.08
N LEU A 72 -9.84 -3.89 -19.11
CA LEU A 72 -9.64 -4.18 -17.68
C LEU A 72 -9.66 -5.69 -17.41
N PHE A 73 -10.66 -6.42 -17.91
CA PHE A 73 -10.74 -7.87 -17.72
C PHE A 73 -9.75 -8.66 -18.57
N GLN A 74 -9.21 -8.09 -19.63
CA GLN A 74 -8.18 -8.73 -20.46
C GLN A 74 -6.77 -8.57 -19.90
N THR A 75 -6.57 -7.62 -18.99
CA THR A 75 -5.30 -7.33 -18.35
C THR A 75 -5.16 -8.18 -17.07
N SER A 76 -4.01 -8.80 -16.88
CA SER A 76 -3.65 -9.43 -15.62
C SER A 76 -2.90 -8.42 -14.77
N TYR A 77 -3.47 -8.05 -13.64
CA TYR A 77 -2.81 -7.18 -12.67
C TYR A 77 -2.05 -8.04 -11.67
N THR A 78 -0.83 -7.66 -11.37
CA THR A 78 -0.04 -8.34 -10.34
C THR A 78 -0.70 -8.08 -8.98
N SER A 79 -1.24 -9.15 -8.38
CA SER A 79 -1.74 -9.08 -7.01
C SER A 79 -0.55 -8.94 -6.05
N ARG A 80 -0.66 -8.04 -5.11
CA ARG A 80 0.32 -7.89 -4.04
C ARG A 80 -0.16 -8.67 -2.84
N PRO A 81 0.69 -9.52 -2.24
CA PRO A 81 0.29 -10.23 -1.03
C PRO A 81 -0.02 -9.20 0.07
N PRO A 82 -0.97 -9.50 0.97
CA PRO A 82 -1.16 -8.70 2.16
C PRO A 82 0.12 -8.68 2.98
N ILE A 83 0.34 -7.64 3.78
CA ILE A 83 1.46 -7.62 4.72
C ILE A 83 1.14 -8.52 5.92
N ILE A 84 -0.09 -8.42 6.41
CA ILE A 84 -0.66 -9.31 7.42
C ILE A 84 -2.02 -9.71 6.91
N GLU A 85 -2.24 -11.00 6.62
CA GLU A 85 -3.48 -11.51 6.03
C GLU A 85 -4.69 -11.13 6.88
N GLY A 86 -5.70 -10.51 6.26
CA GLY A 86 -6.92 -10.07 6.95
C GLY A 86 -6.76 -8.84 7.86
N LEU A 87 -5.56 -8.24 7.98
CA LEU A 87 -5.31 -7.10 8.86
C LEU A 87 -4.65 -5.90 8.17
N LEU A 88 -3.56 -6.10 7.42
CA LEU A 88 -2.83 -5.03 6.73
C LEU A 88 -2.52 -5.41 5.29
N TYR A 89 -2.85 -4.52 4.37
CA TYR A 89 -2.62 -4.64 2.94
C TYR A 89 -1.73 -3.48 2.44
N ALA A 90 -1.30 -3.51 1.20
CA ALA A 90 -0.65 -2.36 0.58
C ALA A 90 -1.62 -1.17 0.56
N GLY A 91 -1.13 0.02 0.88
CA GLY A 91 -1.93 1.25 0.97
C GLY A 91 -1.63 2.07 2.22
N ALA A 92 -2.40 3.13 2.42
CA ALA A 92 -2.28 4.01 3.58
C ALA A 92 -3.19 3.56 4.72
N TYR A 93 -2.61 3.28 5.87
CA TYR A 93 -3.31 2.85 7.09
C TYR A 93 -3.10 3.84 8.24
N ILE A 94 -4.11 3.96 9.10
CA ILE A 94 -4.06 4.83 10.28
C ILE A 94 -4.27 3.99 11.54
N LEU A 95 -3.30 4.00 12.47
CA LEU A 95 -3.52 3.54 13.85
C LEU A 95 -3.84 4.74 14.74
N ALA A 96 -5.11 4.88 15.10
CA ALA A 96 -5.58 5.98 15.93
C ALA A 96 -5.87 5.54 17.38
N GLY A 97 -5.79 6.47 18.31
CA GLY A 97 -6.14 6.24 19.70
C GLY A 97 -5.60 7.33 20.64
N ALA A 98 -6.14 7.37 21.85
CA ALA A 98 -5.75 8.36 22.84
C ALA A 98 -4.23 8.31 23.15
N PRO A 99 -3.61 9.42 23.58
CA PRO A 99 -2.22 9.43 24.00
C PRO A 99 -1.95 8.43 25.14
N LYS A 100 -0.78 7.74 25.09
CA LYS A 100 -0.27 6.86 26.16
C LYS A 100 -1.11 5.60 26.44
N ILE A 101 -1.87 5.10 25.45
CA ILE A 101 -2.61 3.83 25.58
C ILE A 101 -1.83 2.61 25.13
N GLY A 102 -0.62 2.78 24.57
CA GLY A 102 0.26 1.69 24.15
C GLY A 102 0.36 1.48 22.64
N LYS A 103 -0.01 2.48 21.82
CA LYS A 103 0.12 2.42 20.35
C LYS A 103 1.55 2.13 19.89
N SER A 104 2.56 2.81 20.45
CA SER A 104 3.97 2.61 20.06
C SER A 104 4.48 1.20 20.39
N PHE A 105 3.96 0.53 21.42
CA PHE A 105 4.23 -0.90 21.67
C PHE A 105 3.57 -1.80 20.63
N MET A 106 2.35 -1.45 20.22
CA MET A 106 1.63 -2.20 19.18
C MET A 106 2.31 -2.09 17.84
N VAL A 107 2.70 -0.89 17.39
CA VAL A 107 3.40 -0.75 16.11
C VAL A 107 4.81 -1.35 16.14
N ALA A 108 5.50 -1.32 17.29
CA ALA A 108 6.78 -2.03 17.45
C ALA A 108 6.58 -3.56 17.34
N GLN A 109 5.49 -4.09 17.89
CA GLN A 109 5.12 -5.49 17.75
C GLN A 109 4.80 -5.86 16.29
N ILE A 110 3.99 -5.07 15.61
CA ILE A 110 3.69 -5.25 14.18
C ILE A 110 4.99 -5.23 13.36
N ALA A 111 5.87 -4.23 13.61
CA ALA A 111 7.15 -4.10 12.93
C ALA A 111 8.05 -5.33 13.09
N TYR A 112 8.16 -5.84 14.32
CA TYR A 112 8.96 -7.04 14.62
C TYR A 112 8.43 -8.27 13.90
N HIS A 113 7.11 -8.52 13.99
CA HIS A 113 6.50 -9.68 13.33
C HIS A 113 6.63 -9.62 11.80
N VAL A 114 6.45 -8.45 11.19
CA VAL A 114 6.62 -8.29 9.74
C VAL A 114 8.08 -8.49 9.33
N SER A 115 9.03 -7.97 10.08
CA SER A 115 10.45 -8.11 9.76
C SER A 115 10.99 -9.54 9.94
N THR A 116 10.36 -10.34 10.81
CA THR A 116 10.76 -11.73 11.10
C THR A 116 9.90 -12.78 10.37
N GLY A 117 8.73 -12.39 9.83
CA GLY A 117 7.79 -13.32 9.20
C GLY A 117 7.02 -14.20 10.21
N GLN A 118 7.05 -13.86 11.51
CA GLN A 118 6.32 -14.59 12.54
C GLN A 118 4.86 -14.17 12.55
N ASP A 119 3.94 -15.13 12.67
CA ASP A 119 2.51 -14.86 12.74
C ASP A 119 2.17 -13.91 13.89
N LEU A 120 1.25 -12.96 13.64
CA LEU A 120 0.77 -12.00 14.63
C LEU A 120 -0.69 -12.28 14.97
N TRP A 121 -0.99 -12.57 16.23
CA TRP A 121 -2.37 -12.83 16.71
C TRP A 121 -3.13 -13.93 15.95
N GLY A 122 -2.40 -14.87 15.34
CA GLY A 122 -2.97 -15.92 14.51
C GLY A 122 -3.20 -15.52 13.05
N TYR A 123 -2.85 -14.30 12.66
CA TYR A 123 -2.80 -13.89 11.27
C TYR A 123 -1.44 -14.23 10.66
N LYS A 124 -1.46 -14.77 9.44
CA LYS A 124 -0.25 -15.05 8.68
C LYS A 124 0.43 -13.74 8.26
N VAL A 125 1.74 -13.67 8.43
CA VAL A 125 2.56 -12.50 8.14
C VAL A 125 3.46 -12.78 6.94
N HIS A 126 3.48 -11.87 5.98
CA HIS A 126 4.42 -11.91 4.86
C HIS A 126 5.66 -11.10 5.21
N GLN A 127 6.79 -11.80 5.38
CA GLN A 127 8.06 -11.19 5.75
C GLN A 127 8.52 -10.15 4.73
N GLY A 128 9.09 -9.06 5.22
CA GLY A 128 9.74 -8.03 4.41
C GLY A 128 10.49 -7.03 5.27
N THR A 129 11.25 -6.16 4.61
CA THR A 129 11.93 -5.07 5.30
C THR A 129 10.93 -4.03 5.80
N VAL A 130 11.15 -3.57 7.04
CA VAL A 130 10.31 -2.60 7.75
C VAL A 130 11.13 -1.35 8.09
N LEU A 131 10.62 -0.18 7.71
CA LEU A 131 11.11 1.10 8.20
C LEU A 131 10.18 1.65 9.29
N TYR A 132 10.71 1.86 10.50
CA TYR A 132 9.97 2.47 11.60
C TYR A 132 10.53 3.87 11.92
N LEU A 133 9.81 4.91 11.50
CA LEU A 133 10.08 6.30 11.86
C LEU A 133 9.49 6.59 13.25
N ALA A 134 10.31 6.39 14.30
CA ALA A 134 9.93 6.61 15.69
C ALA A 134 10.27 8.06 16.12
N LEU A 135 9.53 9.02 15.55
CA LEU A 135 9.87 10.45 15.59
C LEU A 135 9.57 11.16 16.95
N GLU A 136 9.01 10.43 17.91
CA GLU A 136 8.81 10.92 19.30
C GLU A 136 9.74 10.21 20.29
N ASP A 137 10.57 9.28 19.82
CA ASP A 137 11.49 8.50 20.62
C ASP A 137 12.97 8.81 20.30
N ASP A 138 13.87 8.33 21.14
CA ASP A 138 15.30 8.23 20.90
C ASP A 138 15.72 6.76 20.79
N PHE A 139 16.92 6.49 20.27
CA PHE A 139 17.43 5.14 20.10
C PHE A 139 17.56 4.35 21.41
N GLN A 140 17.85 5.02 22.53
CA GLN A 140 17.91 4.36 23.84
C GLN A 140 16.53 3.85 24.28
N ARG A 141 15.48 4.62 24.08
CA ARG A 141 14.11 4.20 24.39
C ARG A 141 13.63 3.07 23.47
N ILE A 142 13.97 3.16 22.18
CA ILE A 142 13.66 2.11 21.21
C ILE A 142 14.36 0.81 21.64
N GLN A 143 15.66 0.85 21.91
CA GLN A 143 16.44 -0.30 22.37
C GLN A 143 15.85 -0.92 23.63
N SER A 144 15.55 -0.09 24.66
CA SER A 144 14.95 -0.57 25.90
C SER A 144 13.57 -1.19 25.69
N ARG A 145 12.76 -0.63 24.78
CA ARG A 145 11.44 -1.17 24.42
C ARG A 145 11.57 -2.52 23.74
N MET A 146 12.42 -2.62 22.71
CA MET A 146 12.62 -3.87 21.97
C MET A 146 13.20 -4.96 22.86
N PHE A 147 14.16 -4.63 23.72
CA PHE A 147 14.71 -5.55 24.71
C PHE A 147 13.67 -6.04 25.72
N MET A 148 12.78 -5.15 26.18
CA MET A 148 11.68 -5.54 27.08
C MET A 148 10.70 -6.49 26.39
N MET A 149 10.44 -6.28 25.10
CA MET A 149 9.46 -7.06 24.33
C MET A 149 10.04 -8.42 23.88
N TYR A 150 11.26 -8.46 23.41
CA TYR A 150 11.83 -9.61 22.69
C TYR A 150 13.18 -10.07 23.21
N GLY A 151 13.70 -9.45 24.27
CA GLY A 151 15.02 -9.78 24.79
C GLY A 151 16.13 -9.35 23.81
N VAL A 152 17.02 -10.28 23.50
CA VAL A 152 18.16 -10.05 22.58
C VAL A 152 17.91 -10.56 21.16
N GLU A 153 16.68 -10.93 20.86
CA GLU A 153 16.29 -11.35 19.51
C GLU A 153 16.45 -10.18 18.53
N ASP A 154 17.15 -10.39 17.44
CA ASP A 154 17.43 -9.37 16.43
C ASP A 154 16.95 -9.77 15.02
N THR A 155 16.88 -8.79 14.14
CA THR A 155 16.57 -8.98 12.73
C THR A 155 17.20 -7.85 11.90
N PRO A 156 17.87 -8.16 10.79
CA PRO A 156 18.42 -7.14 9.89
C PRO A 156 17.33 -6.39 9.10
N ASN A 157 16.10 -6.91 9.09
CA ASN A 157 15.00 -6.37 8.27
C ASN A 157 14.16 -5.30 9.00
N LEU A 158 14.55 -4.89 10.23
CA LEU A 158 13.84 -3.84 10.97
C LEU A 158 14.74 -2.63 11.18
N HIS A 159 14.43 -1.55 10.48
CA HIS A 159 15.19 -0.31 10.50
C HIS A 159 14.46 0.76 11.30
N PHE A 160 15.19 1.53 12.10
CA PHE A 160 14.65 2.62 12.90
C PHE A 160 15.26 3.97 12.49
N ALA A 161 14.42 5.01 12.43
CA ALA A 161 14.87 6.39 12.36
C ALA A 161 14.13 7.24 13.40
N THR A 162 14.86 8.13 14.08
CA THR A 162 14.30 9.05 15.09
C THR A 162 14.13 10.46 14.56
N THR A 163 14.60 10.71 13.35
CA THR A 163 14.46 11.98 12.65
C THR A 163 14.09 11.73 11.20
N ALA A 164 13.26 12.61 10.64
CA ALA A 164 12.87 12.58 9.23
C ALA A 164 12.53 13.99 8.76
N GLY A 165 12.52 14.19 7.45
CA GLY A 165 11.99 15.37 6.78
C GLY A 165 10.47 15.53 7.00
N LYS A 166 9.90 16.57 6.37
CA LYS A 166 8.45 16.77 6.31
C LYS A 166 7.91 16.26 4.98
N ILE A 167 6.64 15.91 4.95
CA ILE A 167 6.01 15.49 3.71
C ILE A 167 5.99 16.66 2.71
N GLY A 168 6.45 16.42 1.47
CA GLY A 168 6.69 17.49 0.49
C GLY A 168 7.95 18.32 0.73
N ASN A 169 8.74 18.00 1.78
CA ASN A 169 9.98 18.69 2.10
C ASN A 169 11.01 17.71 2.71
N GLY A 170 11.57 16.86 1.88
CA GLY A 170 12.66 15.95 2.19
C GLY A 170 12.25 14.55 2.67
N LEU A 171 11.03 14.35 3.19
CA LEU A 171 10.60 13.00 3.59
C LEU A 171 10.39 12.10 2.37
N ASP A 172 9.79 12.65 1.32
CA ASP A 172 9.47 11.89 0.11
C ASP A 172 10.76 11.30 -0.50
N GLU A 173 11.81 12.11 -0.65
CA GLU A 173 13.11 11.66 -1.17
C GLU A 173 13.81 10.66 -0.22
N GLN A 174 13.65 10.84 1.10
CA GLN A 174 14.20 9.91 2.08
C GLN A 174 13.55 8.52 1.97
N LEU A 175 12.23 8.47 1.82
CA LEU A 175 11.49 7.23 1.64
C LEU A 175 11.81 6.55 0.31
N GLU A 176 11.91 7.32 -0.80
CA GLU A 176 12.31 6.82 -2.10
C GLU A 176 13.73 6.19 -2.07
N ASN A 177 14.67 6.85 -1.41
CA ASN A 177 16.02 6.34 -1.25
C ASN A 177 16.04 5.03 -0.44
N PHE A 178 15.29 4.98 0.67
CA PHE A 178 15.19 3.79 1.49
C PHE A 178 14.64 2.59 0.71
N ILE A 179 13.55 2.76 -0.03
CA ILE A 179 12.96 1.68 -0.85
C ILE A 179 13.93 1.23 -1.95
N ARG A 180 14.71 2.17 -2.53
CA ARG A 180 15.71 1.81 -3.55
C ARG A 180 16.84 0.94 -2.97
N GLU A 181 17.23 1.20 -1.74
CA GLU A 181 18.25 0.42 -1.02
C GLU A 181 17.71 -0.91 -0.50
N HIS A 182 16.41 -0.95 -0.17
CA HIS A 182 15.70 -2.10 0.40
C HIS A 182 14.46 -2.44 -0.43
N SER A 183 14.67 -3.10 -1.56
CA SER A 183 13.61 -3.39 -2.55
C SER A 183 12.53 -4.38 -2.07
N ASP A 184 12.78 -5.06 -0.96
CA ASP A 184 11.86 -5.97 -0.27
C ASP A 184 11.05 -5.28 0.84
N THR A 185 11.12 -3.94 0.93
CA THR A 185 10.31 -3.15 1.87
C THR A 185 8.83 -3.37 1.60
N ASN A 186 8.10 -3.80 2.62
CA ASN A 186 6.64 -3.97 2.54
C ASN A 186 5.86 -3.14 3.57
N LEU A 187 6.54 -2.62 4.61
CA LEU A 187 5.90 -1.81 5.65
C LEU A 187 6.75 -0.60 6.04
N ILE A 188 6.12 0.58 6.04
CA ILE A 188 6.68 1.79 6.64
C ILE A 188 5.76 2.22 7.78
N ILE A 189 6.31 2.44 8.98
CA ILE A 189 5.56 2.94 10.14
C ILE A 189 6.00 4.37 10.44
N ILE A 190 5.03 5.28 10.61
CA ILE A 190 5.27 6.69 10.96
C ILE A 190 4.63 6.98 12.32
N ASP A 191 5.43 7.09 13.37
CA ASP A 191 4.98 7.40 14.74
C ASP A 191 5.61 8.73 15.21
N THR A 192 4.92 9.88 15.06
CA THR A 192 3.51 10.05 14.68
C THR A 192 3.37 10.94 13.45
N MET A 193 2.18 10.92 12.84
CA MET A 193 1.82 11.78 11.70
C MET A 193 2.08 13.28 12.00
N GLN A 194 1.88 13.71 13.23
CA GLN A 194 2.10 15.11 13.63
C GLN A 194 3.54 15.58 13.40
N LYS A 195 4.52 14.68 13.44
CA LYS A 195 5.94 15.01 13.29
C LYS A 195 6.38 15.22 11.85
N ILE A 196 5.62 14.71 10.88
CA ILE A 196 5.93 14.86 9.46
C ILE A 196 5.18 16.02 8.78
N ARG A 197 4.34 16.76 9.52
CA ARG A 197 3.64 17.95 9.01
C ARG A 197 4.60 19.13 8.85
N GLU A 198 4.37 19.94 7.84
CA GLU A 198 5.02 21.26 7.77
C GLU A 198 4.51 22.16 8.89
N VAL A 199 5.45 22.87 9.54
CA VAL A 199 5.14 23.87 10.56
C VAL A 199 4.97 25.20 9.84
N GLY A 200 3.74 25.62 9.56
CA GLY A 200 3.50 26.92 8.94
C GLY A 200 2.02 27.25 8.73
N GLY A 201 1.52 28.21 9.48
CA GLY A 201 0.22 28.85 9.26
C GLY A 201 -0.92 28.38 10.18
N GLU A 202 -1.93 29.26 10.37
CA GLU A 202 -3.13 29.08 11.20
C GLU A 202 -4.05 27.91 10.82
N ALA A 203 -3.64 27.06 9.90
CA ALA A 203 -4.42 25.96 9.38
C ALA A 203 -4.00 24.62 9.98
N TYR A 204 -4.27 24.39 11.25
CA TYR A 204 -4.66 23.04 11.71
C TYR A 204 -6.01 22.68 11.07
N SER A 205 -6.07 22.71 9.75
CA SER A 205 -7.31 22.49 9.03
C SER A 205 -7.38 21.03 8.58
N TYR A 206 -8.59 20.55 8.54
CA TYR A 206 -9.03 19.32 7.90
C TYR A 206 -8.38 19.07 6.52
N ALA A 207 -8.23 20.12 5.70
CA ALA A 207 -7.60 20.07 4.40
C ALA A 207 -6.14 19.58 4.47
N SER A 208 -5.37 20.02 5.48
CA SER A 208 -3.97 19.63 5.67
C SER A 208 -3.81 18.12 5.99
N ASP A 209 -4.67 17.56 6.84
CA ASP A 209 -4.61 16.15 7.19
C ASP A 209 -4.99 15.25 6.01
N TYR A 210 -5.98 15.69 5.23
CA TYR A 210 -6.42 15.04 4.02
C TYR A 210 -5.31 15.00 2.96
N GLU A 211 -4.62 16.12 2.74
CA GLU A 211 -3.50 16.21 1.80
C GLU A 211 -2.33 15.29 2.20
N ILE A 212 -1.99 15.25 3.49
CA ILE A 212 -0.91 14.40 4.01
C ILE A 212 -1.22 12.92 3.76
N ILE A 213 -2.42 12.46 4.14
CA ILE A 213 -2.81 11.07 3.91
C ILE A 213 -2.93 10.78 2.41
N GLY A 214 -3.39 11.75 1.60
CA GLY A 214 -3.43 11.62 0.14
C GLY A 214 -2.04 11.38 -0.47
N LYS A 215 -1.02 12.14 -0.04
CA LYS A 215 0.38 11.95 -0.46
C LYS A 215 0.94 10.60 0.02
N ILE A 216 0.70 10.24 1.28
CA ILE A 216 1.10 8.94 1.84
C ILE A 216 0.46 7.80 1.04
N LYS A 217 -0.83 7.91 0.72
CA LYS A 217 -1.54 6.94 -0.09
C LYS A 217 -0.95 6.82 -1.48
N GLN A 218 -0.72 7.94 -2.16
CA GLN A 218 -0.10 7.94 -3.48
C GLN A 218 1.25 7.24 -3.46
N PHE A 219 2.09 7.51 -2.46
CA PHE A 219 3.38 6.85 -2.27
C PHE A 219 3.21 5.34 -2.02
N ALA A 220 2.32 4.95 -1.11
CA ALA A 220 2.04 3.55 -0.81
C ALA A 220 1.55 2.77 -2.05
N ASP A 221 0.62 3.35 -2.81
CA ASP A 221 0.07 2.77 -4.05
C ASP A 221 1.15 2.63 -5.12
N GLN A 222 2.02 3.64 -5.27
CA GLN A 222 3.11 3.65 -6.24
C GLN A 222 4.10 2.52 -6.00
N HIS A 223 4.48 2.28 -4.75
CA HIS A 223 5.47 1.27 -4.37
C HIS A 223 4.85 -0.08 -3.99
N GLY A 224 3.54 -0.12 -3.74
CA GLY A 224 2.82 -1.31 -3.35
C GLY A 224 3.16 -1.84 -1.99
N ILE A 225 3.36 -0.94 -1.08
CA ILE A 225 3.70 -1.18 0.31
C ILE A 225 2.59 -0.69 1.24
N CYS A 226 2.62 -1.11 2.48
CA CYS A 226 1.79 -0.52 3.53
C CYS A 226 2.51 0.65 4.19
N VAL A 227 1.84 1.79 4.32
CA VAL A 227 2.31 2.89 5.20
C VAL A 227 1.34 3.04 6.35
N LEU A 228 1.75 2.60 7.54
CA LEU A 228 0.97 2.65 8.77
C LEU A 228 1.32 3.91 9.58
N THR A 229 0.39 4.85 9.66
CA THR A 229 0.61 6.14 10.33
C THR A 229 -0.08 6.18 11.68
N VAL A 230 0.67 6.48 12.75
CA VAL A 230 0.11 6.62 14.10
C VAL A 230 -0.46 8.02 14.29
N HIS A 231 -1.71 8.09 14.77
CA HIS A 231 -2.42 9.33 15.01
C HIS A 231 -3.08 9.38 16.39
N HIS A 232 -3.27 10.59 16.93
CA HIS A 232 -3.93 10.79 18.22
C HIS A 232 -5.40 11.17 18.05
N THR A 233 -6.29 10.50 18.82
CA THR A 233 -7.71 10.89 18.88
C THR A 233 -7.93 12.13 19.76
N ARG A 234 -8.96 12.94 19.42
CA ARG A 234 -9.44 14.02 20.29
C ARG A 234 -10.25 13.45 21.45
N LYS A 235 -10.40 14.25 22.52
CA LYS A 235 -11.14 13.87 23.73
C LYS A 235 -12.68 14.01 23.58
N GLN A 236 -13.22 14.23 22.41
CA GLN A 236 -14.66 14.36 22.20
C GLN A 236 -15.32 12.97 22.26
N GLN A 237 -16.46 12.87 22.96
CA GLN A 237 -17.34 11.73 22.86
C GLN A 237 -18.14 11.87 21.56
N ALA A 238 -18.13 10.84 20.73
CA ALA A 238 -18.93 10.73 19.54
C ALA A 238 -19.70 9.42 19.57
N ASP A 239 -20.86 9.39 18.95
CA ASP A 239 -21.72 8.19 18.87
C ASP A 239 -21.01 7.09 18.07
N ASP A 240 -20.30 7.45 17.01
CA ASP A 240 -19.35 6.57 16.34
C ASP A 240 -17.94 6.81 16.91
N SER A 241 -17.31 5.72 17.36
CA SER A 241 -15.97 5.74 17.92
C SER A 241 -14.90 6.20 16.92
N PHE A 242 -15.10 6.02 15.62
CA PHE A 242 -14.21 6.50 14.57
C PHE A 242 -14.26 8.02 14.36
N GLU A 243 -15.38 8.67 14.68
CA GLU A 243 -15.48 10.13 14.65
C GLU A 243 -14.56 10.82 15.69
N THR A 244 -14.07 10.07 16.68
CA THR A 244 -13.09 10.57 17.65
C THR A 244 -11.69 10.75 17.07
N ILE A 245 -11.41 10.19 15.88
CA ILE A 245 -10.14 10.41 15.18
C ILE A 245 -10.05 11.89 14.83
N SER A 246 -9.01 12.53 15.34
CA SER A 246 -8.79 13.97 15.19
C SER A 246 -8.71 14.35 13.72
N GLY A 247 -9.59 15.21 13.24
CA GLY A 247 -9.55 15.70 11.88
C GLY A 247 -10.76 15.31 11.03
N THR A 248 -11.70 14.55 11.60
CA THR A 248 -12.98 14.20 10.98
C THR A 248 -12.99 12.95 10.08
N THR A 249 -14.20 12.59 9.67
CA THR A 249 -14.60 11.58 8.65
C THR A 249 -13.71 11.54 7.40
N GLY A 250 -13.01 12.62 7.06
CA GLY A 250 -12.17 12.68 5.87
C GLY A 250 -10.81 12.02 5.99
N LEU A 251 -10.19 11.95 7.16
CA LEU A 251 -8.97 11.16 7.33
C LEU A 251 -9.23 9.67 7.09
N LEU A 252 -10.35 9.17 7.62
CA LEU A 252 -10.82 7.81 7.39
C LEU A 252 -11.19 7.58 5.92
N GLY A 253 -11.83 8.57 5.28
CA GLY A 253 -12.23 8.47 3.87
C GLY A 253 -11.05 8.41 2.88
N CYS A 254 -9.89 8.97 3.24
CA CYS A 254 -8.68 8.93 2.42
C CYS A 254 -7.86 7.65 2.59
N ALA A 255 -7.78 7.13 3.81
CA ALA A 255 -7.01 5.94 4.11
C ALA A 255 -7.66 4.68 3.50
N ASP A 256 -6.85 3.68 3.21
CA ASP A 256 -7.33 2.37 2.77
C ASP A 256 -7.83 1.53 3.93
N GLY A 257 -7.28 1.77 5.13
CA GLY A 257 -7.78 1.15 6.35
C GLY A 257 -7.42 1.92 7.61
N SER A 258 -8.12 1.60 8.68
CA SER A 258 -7.96 2.25 9.99
C SER A 258 -8.09 1.26 11.13
N LEU A 259 -7.20 1.40 12.10
CA LEU A 259 -7.17 0.66 13.34
C LEU A 259 -7.43 1.65 14.48
N LEU A 260 -8.56 1.55 15.17
CA LEU A 260 -8.88 2.40 16.30
C LEU A 260 -8.66 1.67 17.62
N MET A 261 -7.59 2.03 18.33
CA MET A 261 -7.25 1.48 19.62
C MET A 261 -7.94 2.24 20.76
N GLN A 262 -8.65 1.52 21.61
CA GLN A 262 -9.37 2.06 22.76
C GLN A 262 -9.08 1.26 24.04
N LYS A 263 -9.09 1.92 25.19
CA LYS A 263 -9.02 1.30 26.52
C LYS A 263 -10.20 1.76 27.38
N LYS A 264 -10.87 0.80 28.04
CA LYS A 264 -11.95 1.12 29.01
C LYS A 264 -11.41 1.88 30.23
N LYS A 265 -10.24 1.46 30.74
CA LYS A 265 -9.54 2.11 31.84
C LYS A 265 -8.08 2.41 31.42
N ARG A 266 -7.62 3.61 31.66
CA ARG A 266 -6.26 4.02 31.25
C ARG A 266 -5.15 3.17 31.86
N THR A 267 -5.34 2.72 33.11
CA THR A 267 -4.41 1.85 33.85
C THR A 267 -4.63 0.36 33.57
N GLY A 268 -5.70 -0.03 32.84
CA GLY A 268 -5.99 -1.41 32.51
C GLY A 268 -5.00 -1.99 31.51
N LEU A 269 -4.88 -3.30 31.49
CA LEU A 269 -4.10 -4.04 30.52
C LEU A 269 -4.88 -4.34 29.23
N ASP A 270 -6.20 -4.26 29.31
CA ASP A 270 -7.10 -4.61 28.20
C ASP A 270 -7.26 -3.45 27.23
N ALA A 271 -7.30 -3.75 25.95
CA ALA A 271 -7.60 -2.81 24.88
C ALA A 271 -8.49 -3.48 23.83
N THR A 272 -9.24 -2.66 23.10
CA THR A 272 -9.93 -3.07 21.88
C THR A 272 -9.30 -2.36 20.70
N VAL A 273 -9.15 -3.05 19.57
CA VAL A 273 -8.76 -2.46 18.30
C VAL A 273 -9.87 -2.77 17.30
N LYS A 274 -10.58 -1.73 16.90
CA LYS A 274 -11.55 -1.83 15.79
C LYS A 274 -10.80 -1.62 14.50
N VAL A 275 -10.98 -2.51 13.54
CA VAL A 275 -10.33 -2.48 12.24
C VAL A 275 -11.40 -2.34 11.18
N VAL A 276 -11.21 -1.38 10.28
CA VAL A 276 -12.05 -1.16 9.09
C VAL A 276 -11.16 -0.84 7.90
N GLY A 277 -11.56 -1.23 6.71
CA GLY A 277 -10.80 -0.92 5.50
C GLY A 277 -11.47 -1.37 4.21
N ARG A 278 -10.84 -1.01 3.07
CA ARG A 278 -11.37 -1.32 1.74
C ARG A 278 -11.17 -2.78 1.34
N ASP A 279 -10.03 -3.37 1.76
CA ASP A 279 -9.57 -4.68 1.31
C ASP A 279 -9.68 -5.74 2.43
N GLN A 280 -10.10 -5.36 3.61
CA GLN A 280 -10.34 -6.27 4.73
C GLN A 280 -11.76 -6.12 5.30
N GLN A 281 -12.19 -7.15 6.02
CA GLN A 281 -13.46 -7.13 6.72
C GLN A 281 -13.35 -6.32 8.01
N ASP A 282 -14.46 -5.70 8.40
CA ASP A 282 -14.56 -5.03 9.69
C ASP A 282 -14.44 -6.06 10.81
N GLN A 283 -13.63 -5.76 11.82
CA GLN A 283 -13.35 -6.66 12.91
C GLN A 283 -12.98 -5.94 14.20
N ILE A 284 -13.17 -6.60 15.33
CA ILE A 284 -12.78 -6.08 16.64
C ILE A 284 -11.84 -7.08 17.30
N LEU A 285 -10.60 -6.64 17.54
CA LEU A 285 -9.60 -7.37 18.28
C LEU A 285 -9.67 -6.98 19.76
N TYR A 286 -9.88 -7.96 20.64
CA TYR A 286 -9.78 -7.78 22.08
C TYR A 286 -8.40 -8.23 22.53
N LEU A 287 -7.60 -7.26 22.95
CA LEU A 287 -6.20 -7.46 23.26
C LEU A 287 -5.93 -7.27 24.75
N LYS A 288 -5.03 -8.08 25.27
CA LYS A 288 -4.50 -7.93 26.62
C LYS A 288 -3.00 -7.76 26.59
N LYS A 289 -2.54 -6.73 27.27
CA LYS A 289 -1.12 -6.38 27.34
C LYS A 289 -0.45 -7.20 28.43
N ASP A 290 0.61 -7.92 28.10
CA ASP A 290 1.43 -8.56 29.08
C ASP A 290 2.14 -7.51 29.97
N PRO A 291 2.08 -7.59 31.29
CA PRO A 291 2.65 -6.58 32.18
C PRO A 291 4.18 -6.57 32.20
N GLN A 292 4.85 -7.68 31.86
CA GLN A 292 6.31 -7.80 31.88
C GLN A 292 6.92 -7.43 30.54
N THR A 293 6.47 -8.07 29.48
CA THR A 293 6.99 -7.86 28.11
C THR A 293 6.34 -6.71 27.38
N GLN A 294 5.20 -6.24 27.87
CA GLN A 294 4.39 -5.20 27.20
C GLN A 294 3.84 -5.58 25.82
N ILE A 295 3.92 -6.86 25.46
CA ILE A 295 3.36 -7.44 24.23
C ILE A 295 1.83 -7.49 24.32
N TRP A 296 1.17 -7.21 23.23
CA TRP A 296 -0.29 -7.33 23.11
C TRP A 296 -0.64 -8.75 22.63
N ASN A 297 -1.40 -9.47 23.42
CA ASN A 297 -1.90 -10.81 23.12
C ASN A 297 -3.37 -10.73 22.73
N LEU A 298 -3.78 -11.46 21.69
CA LEU A 298 -5.17 -11.56 21.28
C LEU A 298 -5.90 -12.50 22.24
N GLU A 299 -6.95 -12.00 22.91
CA GLU A 299 -7.85 -12.81 23.76
C GLU A 299 -9.09 -13.27 22.98
N ARG A 300 -9.63 -12.40 22.14
CA ARG A 300 -10.82 -12.68 21.36
C ARG A 300 -10.84 -11.85 20.09
N LEU A 301 -11.34 -12.45 19.02
CA LEU A 301 -11.65 -11.80 17.75
C LEU A 301 -13.17 -11.80 17.55
N GLU A 302 -13.70 -10.67 17.14
CA GLU A 302 -15.09 -10.52 16.73
C GLU A 302 -15.08 -9.98 15.30
N ASN A 303 -15.51 -10.80 14.37
CA ASN A 303 -15.64 -10.48 12.96
C ASN A 303 -16.89 -11.16 12.40
N GLU A 304 -17.56 -10.51 11.47
CA GLU A 304 -18.56 -11.16 10.63
C GLU A 304 -17.82 -11.90 9.51
N LEU A 305 -17.46 -13.16 9.77
CA LEU A 305 -16.73 -13.99 8.80
C LEU A 305 -17.56 -14.24 7.54
N HIS A 306 -17.46 -13.37 6.57
CA HIS A 306 -17.70 -13.73 5.19
C HIS A 306 -16.38 -14.27 4.59
N LYS A 307 -16.07 -15.54 4.87
CA LYS A 307 -15.10 -16.23 4.01
C LYS A 307 -15.69 -16.24 2.61
N GLU A 308 -14.95 -15.66 1.64
CA GLU A 308 -15.32 -15.86 0.24
C GLU A 308 -15.49 -17.37 -0.01
N PRO A 309 -16.59 -17.78 -0.65
CA PRO A 309 -16.81 -19.18 -0.89
C PRO A 309 -15.67 -19.75 -1.75
N PRO A 310 -15.32 -21.02 -1.55
CA PRO A 310 -14.34 -21.70 -2.38
C PRO A 310 -14.66 -21.50 -3.87
N ASN A 311 -13.65 -21.16 -4.66
CA ASN A 311 -13.84 -20.93 -6.09
C ASN A 311 -13.60 -22.24 -6.86
N PRO A 312 -14.66 -22.87 -7.41
CA PRO A 312 -14.54 -24.19 -8.04
C PRO A 312 -13.55 -24.23 -9.20
N VAL A 313 -13.37 -23.10 -9.90
CA VAL A 313 -12.41 -23.02 -11.03
C VAL A 313 -10.98 -23.04 -10.49
N LEU A 314 -10.69 -22.24 -9.43
CA LEU A 314 -9.36 -22.22 -8.82
C LEU A 314 -9.00 -23.56 -8.18
N GLU A 315 -9.97 -24.19 -7.51
CA GLU A 315 -9.78 -25.55 -6.95
C GLU A 315 -9.47 -26.58 -8.06
N THR A 316 -10.13 -26.47 -9.21
CA THR A 316 -9.87 -27.36 -10.34
C THR A 316 -8.47 -27.13 -10.91
N VAL A 317 -8.07 -25.87 -11.05
CA VAL A 317 -6.70 -25.52 -11.46
C VAL A 317 -5.69 -26.10 -10.47
N ALA A 318 -5.91 -25.91 -9.16
CA ALA A 318 -5.01 -26.41 -8.11
C ALA A 318 -4.87 -27.94 -8.11
N LYS A 319 -5.94 -28.67 -8.38
CA LYS A 319 -5.92 -30.15 -8.48
C LYS A 319 -5.20 -30.66 -9.74
N MET A 320 -5.30 -29.94 -10.84
CA MET A 320 -4.81 -30.39 -12.14
C MET A 320 -3.39 -29.92 -12.47
N VAL A 321 -2.97 -28.77 -11.92
CA VAL A 321 -1.67 -28.13 -12.20
C VAL A 321 -0.68 -28.50 -11.09
N THR A 322 -0.04 -29.65 -11.25
CA THR A 322 1.00 -30.15 -10.31
C THR A 322 2.43 -29.81 -10.78
N GLU A 323 2.58 -29.47 -12.05
CA GLU A 323 3.84 -29.04 -12.67
C GLU A 323 3.58 -27.80 -13.51
N VAL A 324 4.65 -27.16 -14.02
CA VAL A 324 4.51 -25.98 -14.88
C VAL A 324 3.68 -26.35 -16.12
N TRP A 325 2.51 -25.72 -16.23
CA TRP A 325 1.65 -25.86 -17.39
C TRP A 325 1.75 -24.60 -18.28
N CYS A 326 1.78 -24.81 -19.59
CA CYS A 326 1.85 -23.71 -20.55
C CYS A 326 1.09 -24.05 -21.83
N GLY A 327 0.20 -23.16 -22.28
CA GLY A 327 -0.60 -23.36 -23.47
C GLY A 327 -1.54 -22.20 -23.78
N SER A 328 -2.40 -22.40 -24.80
CA SER A 328 -3.46 -21.46 -25.15
C SER A 328 -4.67 -21.60 -24.21
N PRO A 329 -5.55 -20.57 -24.14
CA PRO A 329 -6.79 -20.65 -23.36
C PRO A 329 -7.69 -21.86 -23.74
N THR A 330 -7.72 -22.23 -25.01
CA THR A 330 -8.50 -23.39 -25.50
C THR A 330 -7.92 -24.69 -24.99
N GLU A 331 -6.61 -24.85 -25.03
CA GLU A 331 -5.91 -26.00 -24.48
C GLU A 331 -6.10 -26.10 -22.96
N LEU A 332 -6.13 -24.96 -22.25
CA LEU A 332 -6.36 -24.93 -20.80
C LEU A 332 -7.76 -25.42 -20.44
N VAL A 333 -8.81 -24.98 -21.16
CA VAL A 333 -10.19 -25.48 -20.96
C VAL A 333 -10.24 -27.01 -21.14
N SER A 334 -9.61 -27.51 -22.20
CA SER A 334 -9.54 -28.98 -22.49
C SER A 334 -8.76 -29.73 -21.41
N PHE A 335 -7.64 -29.17 -20.95
CA PHE A 335 -6.82 -29.75 -19.88
C PHE A 335 -7.57 -29.84 -18.56
N LEU A 336 -8.23 -28.75 -18.17
CA LEU A 336 -9.00 -28.69 -16.92
C LEU A 336 -10.34 -29.43 -16.99
N LYS A 337 -10.80 -29.81 -18.18
CA LYS A 337 -12.10 -30.44 -18.42
C LYS A 337 -13.28 -29.64 -17.87
N ILE A 338 -13.22 -28.32 -18.02
CA ILE A 338 -14.24 -27.37 -17.52
C ILE A 338 -15.17 -27.03 -18.69
N ASP A 339 -16.47 -26.99 -18.42
CA ASP A 339 -17.48 -26.49 -19.37
C ASP A 339 -17.55 -24.95 -19.29
N MET A 340 -16.56 -24.29 -19.90
CA MET A 340 -16.45 -22.84 -19.94
C MET A 340 -15.81 -22.38 -21.25
N GLN A 341 -16.25 -21.23 -21.74
CA GLN A 341 -15.61 -20.64 -22.92
C GLN A 341 -14.18 -20.16 -22.59
N PRO A 342 -13.19 -20.37 -23.49
CA PRO A 342 -11.79 -20.00 -23.25
C PRO A 342 -11.57 -18.55 -22.81
N ASN A 343 -12.31 -17.60 -23.42
CA ASN A 343 -12.25 -16.18 -23.06
C ASN A 343 -12.80 -15.93 -21.66
N THR A 344 -13.84 -16.64 -21.25
CA THR A 344 -14.44 -16.52 -19.90
C THR A 344 -13.47 -17.05 -18.85
N LEU A 345 -12.85 -18.21 -19.10
CA LEU A 345 -11.82 -18.77 -18.22
C LEU A 345 -10.64 -17.81 -18.06
N THR A 346 -10.15 -17.23 -19.17
CA THR A 346 -9.04 -16.26 -19.11
C THR A 346 -9.37 -15.06 -18.25
N LYS A 347 -10.56 -14.44 -18.45
CA LYS A 347 -11.01 -13.31 -17.64
C LYS A 347 -11.13 -13.70 -16.15
N HIS A 348 -11.66 -14.87 -15.89
CA HIS A 348 -11.82 -15.42 -14.55
C HIS A 348 -10.46 -15.59 -13.85
N LEU A 349 -9.46 -16.13 -14.53
CA LEU A 349 -8.11 -16.30 -14.00
C LEU A 349 -7.37 -14.95 -13.86
N ASN A 350 -7.56 -14.00 -14.78
CA ASN A 350 -6.98 -12.66 -14.68
C ASN A 350 -7.44 -11.95 -13.39
N VAL A 351 -8.74 -12.01 -13.08
CA VAL A 351 -9.33 -11.38 -11.88
C VAL A 351 -8.88 -12.09 -10.61
N ASN A 352 -8.74 -13.41 -10.65
CA ASN A 352 -8.45 -14.23 -9.48
C ASN A 352 -6.98 -14.68 -9.40
N SER A 353 -6.07 -14.04 -10.14
CA SER A 353 -4.64 -14.41 -10.16
C SER A 353 -4.00 -14.34 -8.76
N GLY A 354 -4.39 -13.34 -7.96
CA GLY A 354 -3.94 -13.19 -6.58
C GLY A 354 -4.45 -14.29 -5.66
N ARG A 355 -5.72 -14.65 -5.76
CA ARG A 355 -6.29 -15.78 -4.99
C ARG A 355 -5.63 -17.10 -5.37
N LEU A 356 -5.36 -17.32 -6.66
CA LEU A 356 -4.69 -18.52 -7.12
C LEU A 356 -3.28 -18.66 -6.53
N LEU A 357 -2.58 -17.54 -6.42
CA LEU A 357 -1.27 -17.51 -5.76
C LEU A 357 -1.37 -17.72 -4.25
N LEU A 358 -2.26 -16.98 -3.56
CA LEU A 358 -2.36 -16.99 -2.09
C LEU A 358 -3.00 -18.27 -1.54
N GLU A 359 -4.07 -18.79 -2.18
CA GLU A 359 -4.82 -19.93 -1.68
C GLU A 359 -4.24 -21.27 -2.15
N HIS A 360 -3.55 -21.28 -3.31
CA HIS A 360 -3.14 -22.52 -3.97
C HIS A 360 -1.65 -22.56 -4.37
N ASN A 361 -0.87 -21.51 -4.08
CA ASN A 361 0.55 -21.40 -4.42
C ASN A 361 0.82 -21.61 -5.93
N ILE A 362 -0.06 -21.11 -6.80
CA ILE A 362 0.10 -21.18 -8.24
C ILE A 362 0.22 -19.77 -8.82
N GLN A 363 1.37 -19.46 -9.39
CA GLN A 363 1.57 -18.23 -10.13
C GLN A 363 0.93 -18.33 -11.51
N TYR A 364 0.12 -17.34 -11.86
CA TYR A 364 -0.55 -17.22 -13.15
C TYR A 364 0.06 -16.09 -13.97
N GLU A 365 0.38 -16.39 -15.23
CA GLU A 365 0.82 -15.41 -16.20
C GLU A 365 0.01 -15.56 -17.49
N ASN A 366 -0.42 -14.42 -18.06
CA ASN A 366 -1.12 -14.34 -19.31
C ASN A 366 -0.40 -13.36 -20.23
N THR A 367 0.23 -13.87 -21.28
CA THR A 367 0.97 -13.08 -22.27
C THR A 367 0.34 -13.20 -23.65
N ARG A 368 0.40 -12.12 -24.42
CA ARG A 368 -0.02 -12.14 -25.83
C ARG A 368 1.21 -12.27 -26.72
N THR A 369 1.20 -13.22 -27.63
CA THR A 369 2.25 -13.45 -28.63
C THR A 369 1.68 -13.29 -30.03
N HIS A 370 2.53 -13.24 -31.06
CA HIS A 370 2.08 -13.26 -32.47
C HIS A 370 1.23 -14.48 -32.82
N ALA A 371 1.41 -15.59 -32.11
CA ALA A 371 0.60 -16.82 -32.29
C ALA A 371 -0.70 -16.86 -31.48
N GLY A 372 -1.00 -15.78 -30.69
CA GLY A 372 -2.17 -15.70 -29.84
C GLY A 372 -1.85 -15.58 -28.34
N ARG A 373 -2.85 -15.77 -27.50
CA ARG A 373 -2.68 -15.74 -26.03
C ARG A 373 -2.01 -17.00 -25.52
N LYS A 374 -1.05 -16.81 -24.61
CA LYS A 374 -0.31 -17.86 -23.92
C LYS A 374 -0.51 -17.71 -22.42
N ILE A 375 -1.00 -18.75 -21.76
CA ILE A 375 -1.17 -18.85 -20.32
C ILE A 375 -0.06 -19.74 -19.77
N THR A 376 0.57 -19.30 -18.68
CA THR A 376 1.51 -20.10 -17.90
C THR A 376 1.01 -20.19 -16.46
N LEU A 377 0.97 -21.39 -15.92
CA LEU A 377 0.63 -21.71 -14.54
C LEU A 377 1.84 -22.40 -13.91
N THR A 378 2.43 -21.81 -12.90
CA THR A 378 3.64 -22.29 -12.24
C THR A 378 3.37 -22.56 -10.77
N PRO A 379 3.39 -23.83 -10.32
CA PRO A 379 3.36 -24.13 -8.88
C PRO A 379 4.58 -23.51 -8.20
N VAL A 380 4.35 -22.75 -7.13
CA VAL A 380 5.39 -22.13 -6.31
C VAL A 380 5.57 -22.99 -5.08
N SER A 381 6.76 -23.61 -4.93
CA SER A 381 7.07 -24.30 -3.67
C SER A 381 7.17 -23.28 -2.55
N GLU A 382 6.55 -23.56 -1.41
CA GLU A 382 6.82 -22.82 -0.18
C GLU A 382 8.34 -22.81 0.02
N LYS A 383 8.93 -21.61 0.06
CA LYS A 383 10.31 -21.48 0.54
C LYS A 383 10.28 -21.89 2.01
N ALA A 384 10.90 -23.05 2.29
CA ALA A 384 11.15 -23.55 3.64
C ALA A 384 11.95 -22.55 4.46
#